data_7d94db2597e03cb4cc4a78876cf0fe2c
#
_entry.id   7d94db2597e03cb4cc4a78876cf0fe2c
#
_cell.length_a   1.000
_cell.length_b   1.000
_cell.length_c   1.000
_cell.angle_alpha   90.00
_cell.angle_beta   90.00
_cell.angle_gamma   90.00
#
_symmetry.space_group_name_H-M   'P 1'
#
loop_
_entity.id
_entity.type
_entity.pdbx_description
1 polymer ?
#
loop_
_entity_poly.entity_id
_entity_poly.type
_entity_poly.pdbx_seq_one_letter_code
_entity_poly.pdbx_strand_id
1 'polypeptide(L)'
;MMVAISAVLLIPCVWQKRIQAGDLSSHVYNAWLAGQIQRGAVKGLTVIPLWTNVLSDWVLERLVYNTGPVAAERIVAGSAVLIFFWGAFLAVGAAAGRKPWLFCPLLGMLSYGLIFHFGFLNFYLSTGFCLWILGLLWRPSSKRALASVPFALLALLAHALPVIWVSSVLAYLYTVRRIPMPWRMAAPLGGAALLAVLQSILMNRYPYRWSLQETVLGLTGMDQIWLYDIKYLILAVAILIVLLVLLLERIDQGGLLSDPAGQIWILHAVALVLMPSAIHLPQYQHPLAYITERISLFTVLFFIIMVGRARHGRGITRFTGLVTMVFFACLYLDGLAFNRVESEVASLVEKLPPGQRLVAAISDSGARLNALLHVADRTCIGRCFSYGNYEPATGQFRIVITSPNQVVAKDMTVVQEIEEGQHIVTQSEDPLYSVCGTEGEPGRFYIRQIHAGERTCAFSQPISVRLGLEHWLSTLSMNTVN
;
A
#
# COMPACT_ATOMS: atom_id res chain seq x y z
N MET A 1 3.11 -6.47 27.73
CA MET A 1 3.93 -6.48 26.53
C MET A 1 3.11 -6.26 25.25
N MET A 2 2.02 -7.00 24.96
CA MET A 2 1.21 -6.79 23.74
C MET A 2 0.67 -5.35 23.65
N VAL A 3 0.07 -4.83 24.73
CA VAL A 3 -0.44 -3.44 24.78
C VAL A 3 0.66 -2.41 24.48
N ALA A 4 1.86 -2.58 25.07
CA ALA A 4 2.98 -1.68 24.83
C ALA A 4 3.45 -1.71 23.37
N ILE A 5 3.54 -2.90 22.75
CA ILE A 5 3.87 -3.03 21.34
C ILE A 5 2.79 -2.39 20.46
N SER A 6 1.50 -2.62 20.76
CA SER A 6 0.40 -1.98 20.02
C SER A 6 0.46 -0.45 20.12
N ALA A 7 0.75 0.09 21.32
CA ALA A 7 0.90 1.53 21.50
C ALA A 7 2.07 2.10 20.67
N VAL A 8 3.23 1.42 20.67
CA VAL A 8 4.39 1.82 19.84
C VAL A 8 4.06 1.75 18.34
N LEU A 9 3.36 0.70 17.90
CA LEU A 9 2.93 0.56 16.50
C LEU A 9 1.96 1.65 16.06
N LEU A 10 1.19 2.24 16.96
CA LEU A 10 0.26 3.33 16.61
C LEU A 10 0.92 4.71 16.55
N ILE A 11 2.15 4.87 17.06
CA ILE A 11 2.84 6.17 17.06
C ILE A 11 2.91 6.77 15.65
N PRO A 12 3.30 6.04 14.56
CA PRO A 12 3.35 6.59 13.23
C PRO A 12 1.99 7.10 12.69
N CYS A 13 0.89 6.56 13.17
CA CYS A 13 -0.44 7.02 12.77
C CYS A 13 -0.85 8.36 13.42
N VAL A 14 -0.11 8.84 14.45
CA VAL A 14 -0.48 10.04 15.21
C VAL A 14 0.64 11.08 15.32
N TRP A 15 1.86 10.79 14.91
CA TRP A 15 3.02 11.67 15.07
C TRP A 15 3.03 12.88 14.11
N GLN A 16 2.24 12.81 13.03
CA GLN A 16 2.06 13.92 12.08
C GLN A 16 0.57 14.29 11.96
N LYS A 17 0.28 15.44 11.36
CA LYS A 17 -1.10 15.92 11.17
C LYS A 17 -1.90 14.95 10.28
N ARG A 18 -1.27 14.41 9.23
CA ARG A 18 -1.86 13.52 8.23
C ARG A 18 -0.93 12.34 7.99
N ILE A 19 -1.49 11.18 7.67
CA ILE A 19 -0.73 9.98 7.28
C ILE A 19 -0.43 10.07 5.79
N GLN A 20 0.85 9.99 5.44
CA GLN A 20 1.29 10.04 4.04
C GLN A 20 1.40 8.64 3.47
N ALA A 21 0.35 8.19 2.80
CA ALA A 21 0.23 6.84 2.24
C ALA A 21 -0.64 6.88 0.95
N GLY A 22 -0.06 7.31 -0.16
CA GLY A 22 -0.63 7.26 -1.50
C GLY A 22 -2.15 7.43 -1.58
N ASP A 23 -2.83 6.36 -1.98
CA ASP A 23 -4.29 6.30 -2.19
C ASP A 23 -5.12 6.55 -0.91
N LEU A 24 -4.51 6.52 0.30
CA LEU A 24 -5.25 6.81 1.54
C LEU A 24 -5.91 8.19 1.49
N SER A 25 -5.25 9.18 0.89
CA SER A 25 -5.81 10.53 0.71
C SER A 25 -7.07 10.51 -0.14
N SER A 26 -7.05 9.75 -1.23
CA SER A 26 -8.19 9.52 -2.12
C SER A 26 -9.33 8.75 -1.42
N HIS A 27 -9.03 7.69 -0.68
CA HIS A 27 -10.04 6.96 0.09
C HIS A 27 -10.78 7.84 1.10
N VAL A 28 -10.07 8.72 1.83
CA VAL A 28 -10.70 9.66 2.78
C VAL A 28 -11.57 10.68 2.06
N TYR A 29 -11.10 11.20 0.92
CA TYR A 29 -11.87 12.12 0.08
C TYR A 29 -13.12 11.45 -0.50
N ASN A 30 -12.99 10.24 -1.04
CA ASN A 30 -14.10 9.51 -1.63
C ASN A 30 -15.15 9.08 -0.59
N ALA A 31 -14.75 8.85 0.65
CA ALA A 31 -15.67 8.67 1.76
C ALA A 31 -16.52 9.95 2.03
N TRP A 32 -15.88 11.14 1.97
CA TRP A 32 -16.61 12.41 2.04
C TRP A 32 -17.49 12.64 0.81
N LEU A 33 -16.96 12.41 -0.41
CA LEU A 33 -17.68 12.61 -1.66
C LEU A 33 -18.91 11.70 -1.75
N ALA A 34 -18.82 10.43 -1.33
CA ALA A 34 -19.93 9.50 -1.28
C ALA A 34 -21.10 10.06 -0.45
N GLY A 35 -20.82 10.63 0.70
CA GLY A 35 -21.85 11.27 1.49
C GLY A 35 -22.39 12.57 0.90
N GLN A 36 -21.63 13.32 0.08
CA GLN A 36 -22.19 14.47 -0.68
C GLN A 36 -23.17 13.97 -1.76
N ILE A 37 -22.81 12.87 -2.45
CA ILE A 37 -23.68 12.22 -3.46
C ILE A 37 -24.98 11.73 -2.81
N GLN A 38 -24.91 11.01 -1.69
CA GLN A 38 -26.07 10.48 -0.99
C GLN A 38 -27.03 11.55 -0.48
N ARG A 39 -26.51 12.74 -0.15
CA ARG A 39 -27.31 13.91 0.24
C ARG A 39 -27.85 14.72 -0.96
N GLY A 40 -27.55 14.31 -2.18
CA GLY A 40 -27.98 15.02 -3.39
C GLY A 40 -27.24 16.33 -3.68
N ALA A 41 -26.13 16.62 -2.97
CA ALA A 41 -25.33 17.80 -3.18
C ALA A 41 -24.48 17.74 -4.47
N VAL A 42 -24.23 16.55 -4.97
CA VAL A 42 -23.48 16.30 -6.22
C VAL A 42 -24.36 15.51 -7.17
N LYS A 43 -24.50 16.02 -8.40
CA LYS A 43 -25.27 15.38 -9.49
C LYS A 43 -24.34 14.71 -10.50
N GLY A 44 -24.85 13.69 -11.19
CA GLY A 44 -24.10 12.98 -12.24
C GLY A 44 -23.17 11.90 -11.74
N LEU A 45 -23.07 11.73 -10.42
CA LEU A 45 -22.36 10.63 -9.77
C LEU A 45 -23.33 9.79 -8.93
N THR A 46 -23.03 8.51 -8.80
CA THR A 46 -23.77 7.60 -7.90
C THR A 46 -22.82 6.67 -7.17
N VAL A 47 -23.25 6.19 -6.01
CA VAL A 47 -22.55 5.18 -5.23
C VAL A 47 -23.18 3.83 -5.50
N ILE A 48 -22.47 2.90 -6.14
CA ILE A 48 -22.94 1.55 -6.42
C ILE A 48 -22.55 0.58 -5.30
N PRO A 49 -23.37 -0.45 -5.01
CA PRO A 49 -23.01 -1.49 -4.06
C PRO A 49 -21.94 -2.41 -4.66
N LEU A 50 -20.87 -2.62 -3.93
CA LEU A 50 -19.87 -3.63 -4.22
C LEU A 50 -19.76 -4.61 -3.04
N TRP A 51 -19.33 -5.85 -3.33
CA TRP A 51 -19.22 -6.93 -2.34
C TRP A 51 -17.78 -7.20 -1.89
N THR A 52 -16.81 -6.58 -2.54
CA THR A 52 -15.39 -6.68 -2.23
C THR A 52 -14.72 -5.35 -2.54
N ASN A 53 -13.52 -5.12 -2.01
CA ASN A 53 -12.77 -3.86 -2.12
C ASN A 53 -13.53 -2.63 -1.56
N VAL A 54 -14.24 -2.79 -0.44
CA VAL A 54 -15.14 -1.76 0.11
C VAL A 54 -15.11 -1.62 1.64
N LEU A 55 -14.49 -2.53 2.37
CA LEU A 55 -14.59 -2.54 3.84
C LEU A 55 -14.04 -1.25 4.45
N SER A 56 -12.85 -0.81 4.04
CA SER A 56 -12.25 0.43 4.52
C SER A 56 -13.10 1.64 4.15
N ASP A 57 -13.69 1.64 2.96
CA ASP A 57 -14.49 2.76 2.46
C ASP A 57 -15.80 2.92 3.24
N TRP A 58 -16.47 1.81 3.60
CA TRP A 58 -17.66 1.85 4.45
C TRP A 58 -17.33 2.36 5.87
N VAL A 59 -16.19 1.93 6.42
CA VAL A 59 -15.76 2.40 7.74
C VAL A 59 -15.37 3.86 7.69
N LEU A 60 -14.60 4.29 6.68
CA LEU A 60 -14.21 5.69 6.48
C LEU A 60 -15.44 6.58 6.30
N GLU A 61 -16.41 6.19 5.47
CA GLU A 61 -17.64 6.96 5.24
C GLU A 61 -18.39 7.24 6.55
N ARG A 62 -18.52 6.23 7.41
CA ARG A 62 -19.12 6.40 8.73
C ARG A 62 -18.32 7.31 9.65
N LEU A 63 -17.00 7.13 9.67
CA LEU A 63 -16.12 7.87 10.58
C LEU A 63 -15.92 9.32 10.14
N VAL A 64 -15.77 9.60 8.86
CA VAL A 64 -15.55 10.96 8.33
C VAL A 64 -16.64 11.92 8.81
N TYR A 65 -17.90 11.51 8.81
CA TYR A 65 -19.04 12.35 9.28
C TYR A 65 -19.17 12.42 10.78
N ASN A 66 -18.76 11.37 11.51
CA ASN A 66 -18.92 11.32 12.96
C ASN A 66 -17.74 11.91 13.72
N THR A 67 -16.50 11.77 13.19
CA THR A 67 -15.28 12.15 13.90
C THR A 67 -14.39 13.11 13.12
N GLY A 68 -14.76 13.41 11.87
CA GLY A 68 -13.96 14.20 10.94
C GLY A 68 -12.90 13.39 10.19
N PRO A 69 -12.38 13.90 9.06
CA PRO A 69 -11.51 13.17 8.15
C PRO A 69 -10.17 12.75 8.79
N VAL A 70 -9.56 13.60 9.60
CA VAL A 70 -8.26 13.31 10.24
C VAL A 70 -8.37 12.19 11.27
N ALA A 71 -9.42 12.20 12.10
CA ALA A 71 -9.62 11.14 13.08
C ALA A 71 -10.02 9.82 12.41
N ALA A 72 -10.88 9.88 11.37
CA ALA A 72 -11.27 8.71 10.57
C ALA A 72 -10.05 8.02 9.94
N GLU A 73 -9.17 8.78 9.30
CA GLU A 73 -7.92 8.31 8.71
C GLU A 73 -7.05 7.57 9.73
N ARG A 74 -6.81 8.18 10.89
CA ARG A 74 -5.98 7.61 11.97
C ARG A 74 -6.56 6.32 12.55
N ILE A 75 -7.88 6.29 12.76
CA ILE A 75 -8.57 5.12 13.30
C ILE A 75 -8.48 3.94 12.31
N VAL A 76 -8.75 4.19 11.02
CA VAL A 76 -8.77 3.12 10.02
C VAL A 76 -7.36 2.63 9.73
N ALA A 77 -6.39 3.52 9.50
CA ALA A 77 -5.00 3.14 9.26
C ALA A 77 -4.38 2.45 10.48
N GLY A 78 -4.58 2.98 11.70
CA GLY A 78 -4.07 2.36 12.92
C GLY A 78 -4.69 0.99 13.18
N SER A 79 -5.99 0.82 12.94
CA SER A 79 -6.65 -0.49 13.04
C SER A 79 -6.07 -1.48 12.03
N ALA A 80 -5.84 -1.04 10.79
CA ALA A 80 -5.26 -1.87 9.74
C ALA A 80 -3.85 -2.35 10.12
N VAL A 81 -3.00 -1.46 10.64
CA VAL A 81 -1.65 -1.80 11.13
C VAL A 81 -1.70 -2.85 12.23
N LEU A 82 -2.59 -2.70 13.22
CA LEU A 82 -2.72 -3.67 14.31
C LEU A 82 -3.24 -5.02 13.82
N ILE A 83 -4.23 -5.03 12.93
CA ILE A 83 -4.78 -6.26 12.34
C ILE A 83 -3.68 -7.00 11.57
N PHE A 84 -2.92 -6.30 10.74
CA PHE A 84 -1.83 -6.88 9.98
C PHE A 84 -0.71 -7.43 10.88
N PHE A 85 -0.19 -6.60 11.79
CA PHE A 85 0.92 -6.99 12.66
C PHE A 85 0.59 -8.22 13.52
N TRP A 86 -0.56 -8.20 14.20
CA TRP A 86 -0.94 -9.30 15.09
C TRP A 86 -1.35 -10.56 14.31
N GLY A 87 -1.90 -10.40 13.10
CA GLY A 87 -2.14 -11.52 12.18
C GLY A 87 -0.82 -12.18 11.76
N ALA A 88 0.17 -11.40 11.35
CA ALA A 88 1.51 -11.89 11.01
C ALA A 88 2.20 -12.54 12.21
N PHE A 89 2.14 -11.91 13.38
CA PHE A 89 2.68 -12.47 14.62
C PHE A 89 2.06 -13.83 14.95
N LEU A 90 0.73 -13.96 14.83
CA LEU A 90 0.02 -15.21 15.05
C LEU A 90 0.41 -16.28 14.04
N ALA A 91 0.49 -15.94 12.75
CA ALA A 91 0.85 -16.89 11.68
C ALA A 91 2.27 -17.42 11.87
N VAL A 92 3.25 -16.54 12.12
CA VAL A 92 4.65 -16.93 12.42
C VAL A 92 4.70 -17.79 13.68
N GLY A 93 3.99 -17.40 14.75
CA GLY A 93 3.94 -18.14 16.01
C GLY A 93 3.32 -19.52 15.88
N ALA A 94 2.24 -19.66 15.11
CA ALA A 94 1.57 -20.93 14.85
C ALA A 94 2.46 -21.91 14.08
N ALA A 95 3.22 -21.41 13.10
CA ALA A 95 4.18 -22.20 12.34
C ALA A 95 5.40 -22.60 13.18
N ALA A 96 5.95 -21.64 13.95
CA ALA A 96 7.12 -21.85 14.78
C ALA A 96 6.83 -22.70 16.04
N GLY A 97 5.59 -22.78 16.50
CA GLY A 97 5.20 -23.40 17.76
C GLY A 97 5.62 -22.60 19.01
N ARG A 98 6.04 -21.37 18.84
CA ARG A 98 6.46 -20.43 19.93
C ARG A 98 6.11 -19.00 19.57
N LYS A 99 6.04 -18.12 20.57
CA LYS A 99 5.79 -16.68 20.34
C LYS A 99 7.00 -16.03 19.66
N PRO A 100 6.83 -15.39 18.49
CA PRO A 100 7.93 -14.88 17.66
C PRO A 100 8.35 -13.44 18.05
N TRP A 101 8.59 -13.18 19.34
CA TRP A 101 8.92 -11.82 19.82
C TRP A 101 10.16 -11.20 19.17
N LEU A 102 11.12 -12.05 18.75
CA LEU A 102 12.35 -11.61 18.11
C LEU A 102 12.11 -11.03 16.72
N PHE A 103 10.98 -11.35 16.09
CA PHE A 103 10.59 -10.82 14.78
C PHE A 103 9.73 -9.55 14.86
N CYS A 104 9.35 -9.10 16.06
CA CYS A 104 8.53 -7.89 16.20
C CYS A 104 9.12 -6.66 15.49
N PRO A 105 10.44 -6.37 15.54
CA PRO A 105 11.02 -5.25 14.80
C PRO A 105 10.77 -5.37 13.29
N LEU A 106 11.06 -6.54 12.70
CA LEU A 106 10.87 -6.78 11.27
C LEU A 106 9.39 -6.74 10.86
N LEU A 107 8.50 -7.35 11.66
CA LEU A 107 7.06 -7.28 11.42
C LEU A 107 6.53 -5.85 11.57
N GLY A 108 7.09 -5.06 12.49
CA GLY A 108 6.79 -3.63 12.63
C GLY A 108 7.18 -2.83 11.39
N MET A 109 8.37 -3.05 10.81
CA MET A 109 8.77 -2.43 9.56
C MET A 109 7.83 -2.82 8.41
N LEU A 110 7.51 -4.11 8.26
CA LEU A 110 6.59 -4.59 7.21
C LEU A 110 5.18 -4.02 7.37
N SER A 111 4.74 -3.75 8.60
CA SER A 111 3.44 -3.12 8.84
C SER A 111 3.38 -1.68 8.30
N TYR A 112 4.53 -1.04 8.13
CA TYR A 112 4.70 0.27 7.49
C TYR A 112 5.52 0.15 6.19
N GLY A 113 5.44 -0.99 5.51
CA GLY A 113 6.10 -1.26 4.26
C GLY A 113 5.39 -0.64 3.06
N LEU A 114 5.85 -1.02 1.86
CA LEU A 114 5.40 -0.46 0.59
C LEU A 114 3.88 -0.52 0.40
N ILE A 115 3.25 -1.65 0.71
CA ILE A 115 1.79 -1.84 0.51
C ILE A 115 0.98 -0.89 1.39
N PHE A 116 1.42 -0.61 2.63
CA PHE A 116 0.81 0.41 3.48
C PHE A 116 0.98 1.80 2.87
N HIS A 117 2.19 2.14 2.41
CA HIS A 117 2.51 3.46 1.85
C HIS A 117 1.97 3.68 0.43
N PHE A 118 1.62 2.64 -0.32
CA PHE A 118 0.78 2.78 -1.51
C PHE A 118 -0.66 3.23 -1.15
N GLY A 119 -1.10 3.00 0.07
CA GLY A 119 -2.48 3.28 0.47
C GLY A 119 -3.47 2.21 0.04
N PHE A 120 -3.03 1.01 -0.36
CA PHE A 120 -3.90 -0.12 -0.76
C PHE A 120 -4.66 -0.70 0.43
N LEU A 121 -5.43 0.15 1.09
CA LEU A 121 -5.98 -0.08 2.42
C LEU A 121 -6.86 -1.33 2.50
N ASN A 122 -7.74 -1.54 1.51
CA ASN A 122 -8.59 -2.73 1.47
C ASN A 122 -7.77 -4.02 1.27
N PHE A 123 -6.78 -4.01 0.36
CA PHE A 123 -5.87 -5.15 0.17
C PHE A 123 -5.05 -5.43 1.42
N TYR A 124 -4.54 -4.40 2.08
CA TYR A 124 -3.74 -4.50 3.29
C TYR A 124 -4.55 -5.06 4.47
N LEU A 125 -5.78 -4.58 4.69
CA LEU A 125 -6.73 -5.11 5.69
C LEU A 125 -7.05 -6.58 5.43
N SER A 126 -7.39 -6.91 4.18
CA SER A 126 -7.68 -8.29 3.78
C SER A 126 -6.48 -9.21 4.04
N THR A 127 -5.27 -8.76 3.70
CA THR A 127 -4.03 -9.51 4.01
C THR A 127 -3.88 -9.73 5.52
N GLY A 128 -4.12 -8.71 6.33
CA GLY A 128 -4.11 -8.82 7.78
C GLY A 128 -5.09 -9.89 8.30
N PHE A 129 -6.34 -9.84 7.87
CA PHE A 129 -7.35 -10.86 8.24
C PHE A 129 -6.96 -12.27 7.73
N CYS A 130 -6.42 -12.38 6.53
CA CYS A 130 -5.92 -13.65 5.97
C CYS A 130 -4.76 -14.23 6.80
N LEU A 131 -3.90 -13.38 7.37
CA LEU A 131 -2.85 -13.83 8.29
C LEU A 131 -3.42 -14.37 9.61
N TRP A 132 -4.52 -13.78 10.14
CA TRP A 132 -5.26 -14.35 11.27
C TRP A 132 -5.84 -15.71 10.91
N ILE A 133 -6.47 -15.87 9.75
CA ILE A 133 -6.98 -17.15 9.25
C ILE A 133 -5.86 -18.18 9.15
N LEU A 134 -4.73 -17.81 8.54
CA LEU A 134 -3.56 -18.67 8.40
C LEU A 134 -3.02 -19.13 9.75
N GLY A 135 -2.89 -18.22 10.71
CA GLY A 135 -2.44 -18.53 12.07
C GLY A 135 -3.39 -19.47 12.82
N LEU A 136 -4.70 -19.25 12.72
CA LEU A 136 -5.72 -20.10 13.31
C LEU A 136 -5.74 -21.50 12.67
N LEU A 137 -5.67 -21.55 11.34
CA LEU A 137 -5.79 -22.79 10.55
C LEU A 137 -4.46 -23.47 10.23
N TRP A 138 -3.32 -22.91 10.70
CA TRP A 138 -2.02 -23.62 10.56
C TRP A 138 -2.06 -25.02 11.19
N ARG A 139 -2.75 -25.16 12.31
CA ARG A 139 -3.09 -26.47 12.96
C ARG A 139 -4.60 -26.47 13.17
N PRO A 140 -5.37 -27.03 12.22
CA PRO A 140 -6.81 -26.90 12.23
C PRO A 140 -7.47 -27.66 13.39
N SER A 141 -8.56 -27.09 13.89
CA SER A 141 -9.55 -27.75 14.75
C SER A 141 -10.91 -27.11 14.48
N SER A 142 -12.02 -27.78 14.82
CA SER A 142 -13.36 -27.26 14.59
C SER A 142 -13.58 -25.89 15.25
N LYS A 143 -13.07 -25.69 16.46
CA LYS A 143 -13.13 -24.39 17.18
C LYS A 143 -12.37 -23.29 16.43
N ARG A 144 -11.18 -23.58 15.91
CA ARG A 144 -10.36 -22.62 15.16
C ARG A 144 -10.96 -22.32 13.79
N ALA A 145 -11.54 -23.33 13.13
CA ALA A 145 -12.27 -23.14 11.88
C ALA A 145 -13.46 -22.21 12.10
N LEU A 146 -14.27 -22.42 13.13
CA LEU A 146 -15.37 -21.52 13.46
C LEU A 146 -14.86 -20.10 13.79
N ALA A 147 -13.78 -19.97 14.57
CA ALA A 147 -13.18 -18.69 14.90
C ALA A 147 -12.61 -17.93 13.68
N SER A 148 -12.26 -18.63 12.58
CA SER A 148 -11.76 -18.00 11.36
C SER A 148 -12.86 -17.43 10.45
N VAL A 149 -14.12 -17.81 10.63
CA VAL A 149 -15.25 -17.38 9.78
C VAL A 149 -15.41 -15.86 9.74
N PRO A 150 -15.47 -15.12 10.86
CA PRO A 150 -15.63 -13.66 10.81
C PRO A 150 -14.45 -12.99 10.11
N PHE A 151 -13.22 -13.48 10.28
CA PHE A 151 -12.06 -12.96 9.55
C PHE A 151 -12.18 -13.22 8.05
N ALA A 152 -12.69 -14.37 7.62
CA ALA A 152 -12.90 -14.68 6.20
C ALA A 152 -13.94 -13.75 5.56
N LEU A 153 -15.04 -13.46 6.25
CA LEU A 153 -16.05 -12.51 5.77
C LEU A 153 -15.47 -11.09 5.66
N LEU A 154 -14.77 -10.62 6.68
CA LEU A 154 -14.14 -9.30 6.67
C LEU A 154 -13.03 -9.21 5.60
N ALA A 155 -12.24 -10.27 5.42
CA ALA A 155 -11.22 -10.33 4.37
C ALA A 155 -11.84 -10.24 2.97
N LEU A 156 -12.95 -10.93 2.71
CA LEU A 156 -13.64 -10.90 1.42
C LEU A 156 -14.22 -9.52 1.12
N LEU A 157 -14.87 -8.89 2.10
CA LEU A 157 -15.37 -7.52 1.98
C LEU A 157 -14.23 -6.52 1.77
N ALA A 158 -13.08 -6.74 2.42
CA ALA A 158 -11.91 -5.90 2.21
C ALA A 158 -11.30 -6.10 0.82
N HIS A 159 -10.91 -7.32 0.42
CA HIS A 159 -10.34 -7.56 -0.91
C HIS A 159 -10.26 -9.06 -1.24
N ALA A 160 -10.73 -9.46 -2.43
CA ALA A 160 -10.78 -10.87 -2.82
C ALA A 160 -9.40 -11.54 -3.02
N LEU A 161 -8.39 -10.82 -3.53
CA LEU A 161 -7.07 -11.42 -3.85
C LEU A 161 -6.37 -12.08 -2.65
N PRO A 162 -6.25 -11.45 -1.46
CA PRO A 162 -5.68 -12.12 -0.30
C PRO A 162 -6.48 -13.34 0.16
N VAL A 163 -7.81 -13.36 -0.07
CA VAL A 163 -8.65 -14.52 0.26
C VAL A 163 -8.32 -15.70 -0.66
N ILE A 164 -8.18 -15.44 -1.97
CA ILE A 164 -7.74 -16.45 -2.94
C ILE A 164 -6.35 -16.98 -2.55
N TRP A 165 -5.43 -16.05 -2.21
CA TRP A 165 -4.09 -16.41 -1.75
C TRP A 165 -4.11 -17.32 -0.52
N VAL A 166 -4.77 -16.95 0.57
CA VAL A 166 -4.78 -17.76 1.80
C VAL A 166 -5.47 -19.09 1.59
N SER A 167 -6.53 -19.13 0.76
CA SER A 167 -7.23 -20.37 0.40
C SER A 167 -6.31 -21.34 -0.35
N SER A 168 -5.54 -20.85 -1.32
CA SER A 168 -4.55 -21.62 -2.08
C SER A 168 -3.43 -22.13 -1.17
N VAL A 169 -2.93 -21.29 -0.27
CA VAL A 169 -1.91 -21.66 0.73
C VAL A 169 -2.43 -22.76 1.67
N LEU A 170 -3.65 -22.64 2.19
CA LEU A 170 -4.25 -23.64 3.07
C LEU A 170 -4.53 -24.95 2.32
N ALA A 171 -5.03 -24.87 1.09
CA ALA A 171 -5.24 -26.05 0.25
C ALA A 171 -3.92 -26.80 0.02
N TYR A 172 -2.86 -26.08 -0.36
CA TYR A 172 -1.53 -26.66 -0.50
C TYR A 172 -1.02 -27.26 0.82
N LEU A 173 -1.11 -26.52 1.91
CA LEU A 173 -0.65 -26.95 3.23
C LEU A 173 -1.33 -28.25 3.69
N TYR A 174 -2.64 -28.38 3.48
CA TYR A 174 -3.39 -29.58 3.86
C TYR A 174 -3.10 -30.76 2.94
N THR A 175 -2.93 -30.51 1.66
CA THR A 175 -2.59 -31.54 0.67
C THR A 175 -1.21 -32.10 0.94
N VAL A 176 -0.19 -31.23 1.06
CA VAL A 176 1.20 -31.68 1.22
C VAL A 176 1.44 -32.42 2.53
N ARG A 177 0.70 -32.10 3.58
CA ARG A 177 0.79 -32.82 4.87
C ARG A 177 0.25 -34.25 4.82
N ARG A 178 -0.59 -34.57 3.84
CA ARG A 178 -1.14 -35.93 3.62
C ARG A 178 -0.30 -36.77 2.67
N ILE A 179 0.61 -36.14 1.93
CA ILE A 179 1.49 -36.83 1.00
C ILE A 179 2.65 -37.46 1.77
N PRO A 180 2.95 -38.76 1.57
CA PRO A 180 4.11 -39.41 2.20
C PRO A 180 5.43 -38.91 1.61
N MET A 181 6.50 -38.98 2.38
CA MET A 181 7.87 -38.82 1.88
C MET A 181 8.22 -40.03 0.97
N PRO A 182 8.93 -39.89 -0.15
CA PRO A 182 9.60 -38.66 -0.68
C PRO A 182 8.71 -37.77 -1.54
N TRP A 183 7.48 -38.16 -1.90
CA TRP A 183 6.58 -37.44 -2.79
C TRP A 183 6.27 -36.01 -2.29
N ARG A 184 6.29 -35.83 -0.97
CA ARG A 184 6.14 -34.49 -0.38
C ARG A 184 7.22 -33.52 -0.86
N MET A 185 8.45 -33.99 -1.05
CA MET A 185 9.55 -33.14 -1.52
C MET A 185 9.38 -32.72 -2.99
N ALA A 186 8.64 -33.50 -3.78
CA ALA A 186 8.32 -33.20 -5.18
C ALA A 186 7.05 -32.31 -5.32
N ALA A 187 6.26 -32.15 -4.29
CA ALA A 187 5.00 -31.37 -4.34
C ALA A 187 5.17 -29.94 -4.86
N PRO A 188 6.26 -29.18 -4.56
CA PRO A 188 6.49 -27.87 -5.15
C PRO A 188 6.56 -27.87 -6.68
N LEU A 189 7.03 -28.96 -7.30
CA LEU A 189 7.06 -29.07 -8.78
C LEU A 189 5.65 -29.06 -9.36
N GLY A 190 4.72 -29.77 -8.74
CA GLY A 190 3.30 -29.75 -9.13
C GLY A 190 2.67 -28.36 -8.96
N GLY A 191 2.98 -27.68 -7.85
CA GLY A 191 2.57 -26.28 -7.61
C GLY A 191 3.15 -25.32 -8.66
N ALA A 192 4.44 -25.45 -8.97
CA ALA A 192 5.11 -24.62 -9.99
C ALA A 192 4.52 -24.86 -11.39
N ALA A 193 4.23 -26.13 -11.74
CA ALA A 193 3.57 -26.45 -13.01
C ALA A 193 2.18 -25.81 -13.09
N LEU A 194 1.39 -25.85 -12.02
CA LEU A 194 0.08 -25.18 -11.97
C LEU A 194 0.21 -23.66 -12.15
N LEU A 195 1.19 -23.04 -11.50
CA LEU A 195 1.46 -21.60 -11.66
C LEU A 195 1.87 -21.27 -13.11
N ALA A 196 2.70 -22.09 -13.74
CA ALA A 196 3.11 -21.90 -15.15
C ALA A 196 1.92 -22.04 -16.11
N VAL A 197 1.01 -23.00 -15.87
CA VAL A 197 -0.23 -23.13 -16.66
C VAL A 197 -1.11 -21.89 -16.48
N LEU A 198 -1.32 -21.42 -15.25
CA LEU A 198 -2.11 -20.24 -14.97
C LEU A 198 -1.50 -18.99 -15.63
N GLN A 199 -0.21 -18.80 -15.50
CA GLN A 199 0.54 -17.74 -16.18
C GLN A 199 0.35 -17.79 -17.70
N SER A 200 0.53 -18.97 -18.31
CA SER A 200 0.34 -19.14 -19.75
C SER A 200 -1.09 -18.77 -20.19
N ILE A 201 -2.11 -19.18 -19.43
CA ILE A 201 -3.50 -18.81 -19.74
C ILE A 201 -3.70 -17.29 -19.67
N LEU A 202 -3.20 -16.64 -18.62
CA LEU A 202 -3.36 -15.20 -18.43
C LEU A 202 -2.63 -14.39 -19.52
N MET A 203 -1.37 -14.73 -19.79
CA MET A 203 -0.56 -14.00 -20.77
C MET A 203 -0.98 -14.21 -22.22
N ASN A 204 -1.59 -15.37 -22.56
CA ASN A 204 -2.16 -15.61 -23.90
C ASN A 204 -3.51 -14.89 -24.09
N ARG A 205 -4.22 -14.56 -23.00
CA ARG A 205 -5.58 -13.99 -23.08
C ARG A 205 -5.63 -12.48 -22.93
N TYR A 206 -4.68 -11.88 -22.18
CA TYR A 206 -4.73 -10.48 -21.78
C TYR A 206 -3.40 -9.78 -22.07
N PRO A 207 -3.43 -8.51 -22.51
CA PRO A 207 -2.24 -7.68 -22.56
C PRO A 207 -1.64 -7.54 -21.15
N TYR A 208 -0.32 -7.60 -21.07
CA TYR A 208 0.40 -7.57 -19.80
C TYR A 208 1.68 -6.75 -19.89
N ARG A 209 2.17 -6.32 -18.74
CA ARG A 209 3.51 -5.74 -18.56
C ARG A 209 4.30 -6.63 -17.61
N TRP A 210 5.56 -6.86 -17.93
CA TRP A 210 6.50 -7.59 -17.08
C TRP A 210 7.74 -6.73 -16.85
N SER A 211 8.28 -6.76 -15.63
CA SER A 211 9.43 -5.96 -15.22
C SER A 211 10.43 -6.81 -14.47
N LEU A 212 11.61 -6.98 -15.05
CA LEU A 212 12.71 -7.70 -14.38
C LEU A 212 13.14 -7.02 -13.08
N GLN A 213 13.16 -5.70 -13.07
CA GLN A 213 13.52 -4.91 -11.88
C GLN A 213 12.56 -5.18 -10.72
N GLU A 214 11.25 -5.11 -10.97
CA GLU A 214 10.23 -5.38 -9.96
C GLU A 214 10.30 -6.83 -9.48
N THR A 215 10.54 -7.78 -10.38
CA THR A 215 10.71 -9.21 -10.04
C THR A 215 11.91 -9.42 -9.11
N VAL A 216 13.08 -8.84 -9.41
CA VAL A 216 14.30 -8.97 -8.58
C VAL A 216 14.11 -8.32 -7.21
N LEU A 217 13.51 -7.14 -7.16
CA LEU A 217 13.20 -6.45 -5.91
C LEU A 217 12.22 -7.28 -5.07
N GLY A 218 11.19 -7.84 -5.70
CA GLY A 218 10.21 -8.70 -5.02
C GLY A 218 10.79 -10.00 -4.48
N LEU A 219 11.69 -10.66 -5.24
CA LEU A 219 12.38 -11.89 -4.78
C LEU A 219 13.23 -11.65 -3.54
N THR A 220 13.86 -10.49 -3.45
CA THR A 220 14.69 -10.10 -2.30
C THR A 220 13.87 -9.50 -1.16
N GLY A 221 12.63 -9.11 -1.41
CA GLY A 221 11.77 -8.39 -0.46
C GLY A 221 12.22 -6.95 -0.19
N MET A 222 13.23 -6.47 -0.92
CA MET A 222 13.74 -5.10 -0.76
C MET A 222 12.70 -4.05 -1.12
N ASP A 223 11.80 -4.37 -2.06
CA ASP A 223 10.68 -3.53 -2.45
C ASP A 223 9.78 -3.14 -1.26
N GLN A 224 9.61 -4.02 -0.28
CA GLN A 224 8.76 -3.77 0.89
C GLN A 224 9.35 -2.74 1.87
N ILE A 225 10.67 -2.52 1.83
CA ILE A 225 11.39 -1.60 2.72
C ILE A 225 11.85 -0.34 1.97
N TRP A 226 12.19 -0.45 0.69
CA TRP A 226 12.58 0.69 -0.13
C TRP A 226 11.35 1.51 -0.52
N LEU A 227 11.01 2.53 0.28
CA LEU A 227 9.82 3.35 0.11
C LEU A 227 10.06 4.55 -0.83
N TYR A 228 10.98 5.42 -0.47
CA TYR A 228 11.17 6.70 -1.17
C TYR A 228 12.54 6.77 -1.86
N ASP A 229 13.59 7.16 -1.16
CA ASP A 229 14.90 7.44 -1.69
C ASP A 229 15.98 6.40 -1.31
N ILE A 230 17.23 6.71 -1.60
CA ILE A 230 18.40 5.84 -1.41
C ILE A 230 18.60 5.39 0.05
N LYS A 231 18.18 6.18 1.07
CA LYS A 231 18.34 5.78 2.49
C LYS A 231 17.52 4.53 2.81
N TYR A 232 16.34 4.40 2.21
CA TYR A 232 15.52 3.19 2.35
C TYR A 232 16.10 1.99 1.61
N LEU A 233 16.77 2.22 0.47
CA LEU A 233 17.51 1.16 -0.22
C LEU A 233 18.66 0.62 0.65
N ILE A 234 19.38 1.51 1.33
CA ILE A 234 20.45 1.09 2.28
C ILE A 234 19.86 0.24 3.42
N LEU A 235 18.71 0.65 3.98
CA LEU A 235 18.03 -0.11 5.01
C LEU A 235 17.50 -1.45 4.48
N ALA A 236 16.98 -1.49 3.25
CA ALA A 236 16.53 -2.70 2.59
C ALA A 236 17.69 -3.69 2.39
N VAL A 237 18.86 -3.22 1.97
CA VAL A 237 20.09 -4.04 1.87
C VAL A 237 20.51 -4.56 3.24
N ALA A 238 20.47 -3.73 4.29
CA ALA A 238 20.80 -4.17 5.65
C ALA A 238 19.85 -5.29 6.14
N ILE A 239 18.54 -5.19 5.84
CA ILE A 239 17.57 -6.24 6.14
C ILE A 239 17.80 -7.47 5.26
N LEU A 240 18.11 -7.30 3.97
CA LEU A 240 18.44 -8.43 3.10
C LEU A 240 19.61 -9.27 3.66
N ILE A 241 20.65 -8.61 4.17
CA ILE A 241 21.77 -9.33 4.83
C ILE A 241 21.26 -10.16 6.02
N VAL A 242 20.39 -9.59 6.87
CA VAL A 242 19.75 -10.33 7.97
C VAL A 242 18.98 -11.53 7.46
N LEU A 243 18.16 -11.34 6.42
CA LEU A 243 17.36 -12.41 5.82
C LEU A 243 18.24 -13.51 5.23
N LEU A 244 19.35 -13.15 4.57
CA LEU A 244 20.31 -14.13 4.05
C LEU A 244 20.98 -14.95 5.17
N VAL A 245 21.40 -14.31 6.26
CA VAL A 245 21.95 -15.04 7.42
C VAL A 245 20.93 -16.01 7.99
N LEU A 246 19.66 -15.59 8.17
CA LEU A 246 18.59 -16.45 8.65
C LEU A 246 18.28 -17.61 7.68
N LEU A 247 18.39 -17.36 6.37
CA LEU A 247 18.23 -18.40 5.35
C LEU A 247 19.34 -19.43 5.43
N LEU A 248 20.60 -19.00 5.54
CA LEU A 248 21.75 -19.90 5.68
C LEU A 248 21.63 -20.76 6.95
N GLU A 249 21.30 -20.16 8.09
CA GLU A 249 21.00 -20.91 9.33
C GLU A 249 19.87 -21.92 9.15
N ARG A 250 18.85 -21.57 8.37
CA ARG A 250 17.72 -22.48 8.11
C ARG A 250 18.09 -23.62 7.17
N ILE A 251 18.96 -23.37 6.18
CA ILE A 251 19.50 -24.39 5.25
C ILE A 251 20.39 -25.37 6.03
N ASP A 252 21.27 -24.86 6.89
CA ASP A 252 22.19 -25.67 7.71
C ASP A 252 21.41 -26.61 8.66
N GLN A 253 20.27 -26.18 9.18
CA GLN A 253 19.38 -27.03 9.98
C GLN A 253 18.68 -28.14 9.16
N GLY A 254 18.79 -28.08 7.83
CA GLY A 254 18.20 -29.06 6.91
C GLY A 254 16.68 -28.96 6.78
N GLY A 255 16.15 -29.74 5.85
CA GLY A 255 14.69 -29.94 5.74
C GLY A 255 13.89 -28.78 5.13
N LEU A 256 14.51 -27.85 4.39
CA LEU A 256 13.81 -26.77 3.70
C LEU A 256 12.71 -27.30 2.76
N LEU A 257 13.05 -28.31 1.94
CA LEU A 257 12.10 -28.93 1.01
C LEU A 257 11.09 -29.87 1.68
N SER A 258 11.38 -30.37 2.86
CA SER A 258 10.43 -31.18 3.63
C SER A 258 9.47 -30.37 4.50
N ASP A 259 9.82 -29.10 4.78
CA ASP A 259 8.97 -28.18 5.54
C ASP A 259 7.96 -27.49 4.61
N PRO A 260 6.64 -27.65 4.87
CA PRO A 260 5.62 -26.98 4.06
C PRO A 260 5.78 -25.46 3.98
N ALA A 261 6.30 -24.80 5.02
CA ALA A 261 6.54 -23.35 4.98
C ALA A 261 7.64 -22.98 3.96
N GLY A 262 8.72 -23.78 3.90
CA GLY A 262 9.78 -23.62 2.89
C GLY A 262 9.28 -23.85 1.47
N GLN A 263 8.45 -24.89 1.28
CA GLN A 263 7.84 -25.18 -0.01
C GLN A 263 6.94 -24.03 -0.50
N ILE A 264 6.10 -23.48 0.39
CA ILE A 264 5.21 -22.37 0.06
C ILE A 264 6.04 -21.11 -0.26
N TRP A 265 7.11 -20.84 0.48
CA TRP A 265 8.02 -19.74 0.16
C TRP A 265 8.64 -19.90 -1.23
N ILE A 266 9.10 -21.10 -1.60
CA ILE A 266 9.62 -21.39 -2.95
C ILE A 266 8.53 -21.14 -4.02
N LEU A 267 7.29 -21.57 -3.78
CA LEU A 267 6.18 -21.33 -4.71
C LEU A 267 5.87 -19.83 -4.88
N HIS A 268 6.01 -19.02 -3.84
CA HIS A 268 5.90 -17.56 -3.98
C HIS A 268 7.04 -16.96 -4.80
N ALA A 269 8.28 -17.45 -4.61
CA ALA A 269 9.41 -17.04 -5.43
C ALA A 269 9.20 -17.41 -6.92
N VAL A 270 8.67 -18.61 -7.20
CA VAL A 270 8.28 -19.04 -8.54
C VAL A 270 7.17 -18.15 -9.09
N ALA A 271 6.16 -17.83 -8.30
CA ALA A 271 5.07 -16.93 -8.72
C ALA A 271 5.59 -15.53 -9.08
N LEU A 272 6.54 -14.98 -8.33
CA LEU A 272 7.19 -13.69 -8.66
C LEU A 272 7.91 -13.70 -10.01
N VAL A 273 8.54 -14.82 -10.35
CA VAL A 273 9.23 -14.96 -11.65
C VAL A 273 8.24 -15.12 -12.80
N LEU A 274 7.15 -15.84 -12.58
CA LEU A 274 6.19 -16.18 -13.62
C LEU A 274 5.12 -15.10 -13.84
N MET A 275 4.67 -14.41 -12.81
CA MET A 275 3.54 -13.48 -12.93
C MET A 275 3.98 -12.11 -13.48
N PRO A 276 3.18 -11.50 -14.36
CA PRO A 276 3.44 -10.16 -14.84
C PRO A 276 3.23 -9.10 -13.74
N SER A 277 3.83 -7.93 -13.89
CA SER A 277 3.66 -6.81 -12.96
C SER A 277 2.30 -6.11 -13.11
N ALA A 278 1.73 -6.16 -14.31
CA ALA A 278 0.39 -5.64 -14.59
C ALA A 278 -0.32 -6.44 -15.68
N ILE A 279 -1.66 -6.51 -15.61
CA ILE A 279 -2.54 -7.16 -16.60
C ILE A 279 -3.66 -6.18 -16.95
N HIS A 280 -3.91 -5.99 -18.24
CA HIS A 280 -5.06 -5.22 -18.75
C HIS A 280 -6.27 -6.14 -18.96
N LEU A 281 -7.26 -5.98 -18.12
CA LEU A 281 -8.53 -6.69 -18.25
C LEU A 281 -9.50 -5.82 -19.09
N PRO A 282 -10.15 -6.36 -20.14
CA PRO A 282 -10.93 -5.56 -21.10
C PRO A 282 -12.10 -4.77 -20.48
N GLN A 283 -12.62 -5.25 -19.34
CA GLN A 283 -13.73 -4.61 -18.65
C GLN A 283 -13.32 -3.42 -17.78
N TYR A 284 -12.01 -3.15 -17.63
CA TYR A 284 -11.48 -2.12 -16.78
C TYR A 284 -10.66 -1.10 -17.57
N GLN A 285 -10.82 0.18 -17.26
CA GLN A 285 -10.03 1.25 -17.88
C GLN A 285 -8.61 1.35 -17.29
N HIS A 286 -8.42 0.85 -16.06
CA HIS A 286 -7.12 0.83 -15.41
C HIS A 286 -6.59 -0.62 -15.33
N PRO A 287 -5.29 -0.86 -15.57
CA PRO A 287 -4.72 -2.19 -15.43
C PRO A 287 -4.76 -2.68 -13.98
N LEU A 288 -4.88 -3.98 -13.79
CA LEU A 288 -4.56 -4.60 -12.51
C LEU A 288 -3.03 -4.55 -12.34
N ALA A 289 -2.54 -3.49 -11.72
CA ALA A 289 -1.12 -3.20 -11.51
C ALA A 289 -0.61 -3.67 -10.14
N TYR A 290 0.71 -3.56 -9.94
CA TYR A 290 1.40 -3.88 -8.67
C TYR A 290 1.20 -5.33 -8.23
N ILE A 291 1.12 -6.26 -9.19
CA ILE A 291 0.96 -7.70 -8.90
C ILE A 291 2.23 -8.23 -8.22
N THR A 292 3.40 -7.84 -8.72
CA THR A 292 4.70 -8.23 -8.20
C THR A 292 4.88 -7.79 -6.74
N GLU A 293 4.55 -6.55 -6.42
CA GLU A 293 4.68 -5.98 -5.06
C GLU A 293 3.73 -6.66 -4.06
N ARG A 294 2.54 -7.04 -4.52
CA ARG A 294 1.59 -7.80 -3.69
C ARG A 294 2.09 -9.22 -3.41
N ILE A 295 2.64 -9.91 -4.41
CA ILE A 295 3.22 -11.25 -4.23
C ILE A 295 4.50 -11.16 -3.40
N SER A 296 5.30 -10.11 -3.56
CA SER A 296 6.50 -9.85 -2.75
C SER A 296 6.18 -9.78 -1.26
N LEU A 297 5.13 -9.05 -0.85
CA LEU A 297 4.70 -9.02 0.53
C LEU A 297 4.44 -10.44 1.08
N PHE A 298 3.73 -11.27 0.31
CA PHE A 298 3.47 -12.66 0.71
C PHE A 298 4.76 -13.49 0.76
N THR A 299 5.69 -13.26 -0.15
CA THR A 299 7.00 -13.94 -0.20
C THR A 299 7.80 -13.65 1.07
N VAL A 300 7.90 -12.38 1.47
CA VAL A 300 8.60 -11.96 2.69
C VAL A 300 7.92 -12.52 3.94
N LEU A 301 6.60 -12.47 4.01
CA LEU A 301 5.84 -13.04 5.13
C LEU A 301 6.08 -14.54 5.27
N PHE A 302 6.04 -15.29 4.16
CA PHE A 302 6.34 -16.73 4.19
C PHE A 302 7.81 -17.02 4.48
N PHE A 303 8.73 -16.19 4.04
CA PHE A 303 10.12 -16.26 4.47
C PHE A 303 10.22 -16.17 6.01
N ILE A 304 9.59 -15.18 6.63
CA ILE A 304 9.60 -15.01 8.09
C ILE A 304 8.93 -16.21 8.79
N ILE A 305 7.83 -16.72 8.24
CA ILE A 305 7.15 -17.93 8.75
C ILE A 305 8.09 -19.13 8.72
N MET A 306 8.84 -19.30 7.64
CA MET A 306 9.80 -20.39 7.46
C MET A 306 10.97 -20.30 8.45
N VAL A 307 11.58 -19.10 8.57
CA VAL A 307 12.73 -18.89 9.46
C VAL A 307 12.33 -18.69 10.93
N GLY A 308 11.05 -18.54 11.23
CA GLY A 308 10.53 -18.35 12.59
C GLY A 308 10.89 -19.48 13.57
N ARG A 309 11.24 -20.66 13.05
CA ARG A 309 11.75 -21.82 13.81
C ARG A 309 13.24 -21.76 14.10
N ALA A 310 14.02 -20.98 13.31
CA ALA A 310 15.46 -20.90 13.47
C ALA A 310 15.84 -20.33 14.84
N ARG A 311 16.95 -20.78 15.40
CA ARG A 311 17.55 -20.24 16.62
C ARG A 311 18.56 -19.18 16.20
N HIS A 312 18.20 -17.92 16.32
CA HIS A 312 19.11 -16.83 15.97
C HIS A 312 19.74 -16.19 17.21
N GLY A 313 20.95 -15.71 17.02
CA GLY A 313 21.72 -15.06 18.06
C GLY A 313 21.12 -13.69 18.45
N ARG A 314 21.41 -13.27 19.70
CA ARG A 314 20.98 -11.94 20.20
C ARG A 314 21.52 -10.78 19.34
N GLY A 315 22.64 -10.98 18.62
CA GLY A 315 23.22 -9.98 17.72
C GLY A 315 22.29 -9.62 16.57
N ILE A 316 21.70 -10.61 15.89
CA ILE A 316 20.75 -10.42 14.78
C ILE A 316 19.53 -9.60 15.26
N THR A 317 18.99 -9.94 16.43
CA THR A 317 17.83 -9.21 16.98
C THR A 317 18.15 -7.75 17.30
N ARG A 318 19.34 -7.49 17.87
CA ARG A 318 19.78 -6.12 18.18
C ARG A 318 20.01 -5.31 16.91
N PHE A 319 20.65 -5.91 15.92
CA PHE A 319 20.91 -5.26 14.63
C PHE A 319 19.58 -4.95 13.90
N THR A 320 18.65 -5.92 13.81
CA THR A 320 17.32 -5.68 13.23
C THR A 320 16.56 -4.59 13.98
N GLY A 321 16.64 -4.56 15.31
CA GLY A 321 16.05 -3.51 16.13
C GLY A 321 16.62 -2.13 15.81
N LEU A 322 17.95 -2.02 15.64
CA LEU A 322 18.61 -0.77 15.26
C LEU A 322 18.15 -0.30 13.87
N VAL A 323 18.15 -1.19 12.88
CA VAL A 323 17.68 -0.88 11.51
C VAL A 323 16.22 -0.42 11.54
N THR A 324 15.38 -1.08 12.35
CA THR A 324 13.98 -0.68 12.55
C THR A 324 13.85 0.72 13.15
N MET A 325 14.65 1.07 14.14
CA MET A 325 14.64 2.43 14.72
C MET A 325 15.03 3.47 13.68
N VAL A 326 16.07 3.21 12.88
CA VAL A 326 16.49 4.11 11.81
C VAL A 326 15.41 4.24 10.75
N PHE A 327 14.76 3.13 10.36
CA PHE A 327 13.64 3.14 9.42
C PHE A 327 12.50 4.06 9.89
N PHE A 328 12.07 3.95 11.14
CA PHE A 328 11.00 4.81 11.67
C PHE A 328 11.45 6.27 11.84
N ALA A 329 12.72 6.52 12.15
CA ALA A 329 13.27 7.88 12.15
C ALA A 329 13.23 8.51 10.76
N CYS A 330 13.61 7.77 9.72
CA CYS A 330 13.48 8.21 8.32
C CYS A 330 12.01 8.49 7.96
N LEU A 331 11.10 7.58 8.29
CA LEU A 331 9.66 7.76 8.07
C LEU A 331 9.10 9.01 8.76
N TYR A 332 9.54 9.30 9.98
CA TYR A 332 9.13 10.50 10.69
C TYR A 332 9.57 11.78 9.96
N LEU A 333 10.83 11.84 9.52
CA LEU A 333 11.39 13.00 8.82
C LEU A 333 10.72 13.22 7.45
N ASP A 334 10.51 12.15 6.68
CA ASP A 334 9.86 12.23 5.38
C ASP A 334 8.38 12.59 5.54
N GLY A 335 7.69 11.97 6.49
CA GLY A 335 6.31 12.32 6.84
C GLY A 335 6.17 13.79 7.23
N LEU A 336 7.15 14.36 7.95
CA LEU A 336 7.17 15.79 8.29
C LEU A 336 7.31 16.67 7.05
N ALA A 337 8.21 16.30 6.12
CA ALA A 337 8.42 17.04 4.87
C ALA A 337 7.16 17.01 3.99
N PHE A 338 6.56 15.85 3.77
CA PHE A 338 5.31 15.71 3.02
C PHE A 338 4.15 16.48 3.67
N ASN A 339 4.03 16.44 5.01
CA ASN A 339 3.00 17.19 5.72
C ASN A 339 3.17 18.71 5.60
N ARG A 340 4.41 19.23 5.46
CA ARG A 340 4.66 20.66 5.20
C ARG A 340 4.13 21.04 3.81
N VAL A 341 4.47 20.26 2.77
CA VAL A 341 3.98 20.45 1.41
C VAL A 341 2.45 20.46 1.38
N GLU A 342 1.83 19.43 1.94
CA GLU A 342 0.37 19.33 1.96
C GLU A 342 -0.29 20.47 2.76
N SER A 343 0.35 20.95 3.83
CA SER A 343 -0.17 22.08 4.61
C SER A 343 -0.11 23.39 3.84
N GLU A 344 0.92 23.58 3.01
CA GLU A 344 1.00 24.73 2.11
C GLU A 344 -0.11 24.68 1.05
N VAL A 345 -0.30 23.53 0.39
CA VAL A 345 -1.39 23.34 -0.56
C VAL A 345 -2.74 23.60 0.11
N ALA A 346 -2.97 23.05 1.30
CA ALA A 346 -4.21 23.26 2.06
C ALA A 346 -4.46 24.74 2.36
N SER A 347 -3.41 25.51 2.72
CA SER A 347 -3.52 26.95 3.00
C SER A 347 -3.91 27.77 1.77
N LEU A 348 -3.51 27.31 0.59
CA LEU A 348 -3.92 27.93 -0.68
C LEU A 348 -5.37 27.58 -1.01
N VAL A 349 -5.76 26.30 -0.84
CA VAL A 349 -7.12 25.80 -1.08
C VAL A 349 -8.13 26.51 -0.16
N GLU A 350 -7.79 26.82 1.08
CA GLU A 350 -8.65 27.55 2.03
C GLU A 350 -9.03 28.94 1.52
N LYS A 351 -8.24 29.55 0.62
CA LYS A 351 -8.54 30.86 0.03
C LYS A 351 -9.49 30.81 -1.15
N LEU A 352 -9.72 29.61 -1.72
CA LEU A 352 -10.65 29.46 -2.83
C LEU A 352 -12.11 29.65 -2.38
N PRO A 353 -12.98 30.19 -3.23
CA PRO A 353 -14.41 30.13 -3.01
C PRO A 353 -14.87 28.65 -2.85
N PRO A 354 -15.89 28.36 -2.02
CA PRO A 354 -16.39 26.98 -1.89
C PRO A 354 -16.93 26.41 -3.21
N GLY A 355 -16.79 25.08 -3.36
CA GLY A 355 -17.38 24.35 -4.51
C GLY A 355 -16.58 24.46 -5.81
N GLN A 356 -15.41 25.08 -5.80
CA GLN A 356 -14.53 25.14 -6.99
C GLN A 356 -13.96 23.76 -7.33
N ARG A 357 -13.45 23.61 -8.56
CA ARG A 357 -12.80 22.41 -9.07
C ARG A 357 -11.30 22.63 -9.09
N LEU A 358 -10.58 21.73 -8.41
CA LEU A 358 -9.14 21.80 -8.24
C LEU A 358 -8.45 20.64 -8.96
N VAL A 359 -7.34 20.93 -9.59
CA VAL A 359 -6.38 19.95 -10.09
C VAL A 359 -5.00 20.25 -9.49
N ALA A 360 -4.18 19.21 -9.31
CA ALA A 360 -2.80 19.36 -8.87
C ALA A 360 -1.94 18.29 -9.54
N ALA A 361 -0.88 18.71 -10.21
CA ALA A 361 0.17 17.85 -10.74
C ALA A 361 1.39 17.94 -9.83
N ILE A 362 1.28 17.33 -8.63
CA ILE A 362 2.36 17.33 -7.64
C ILE A 362 2.97 15.93 -7.60
N SER A 363 4.21 15.80 -8.06
CA SER A 363 4.93 14.54 -8.04
C SER A 363 6.34 14.73 -7.47
N ASP A 364 6.82 13.75 -6.72
CA ASP A 364 8.22 13.63 -6.33
C ASP A 364 8.92 12.66 -7.26
N SER A 365 9.57 13.18 -8.31
CA SER A 365 10.28 12.36 -9.31
C SER A 365 11.55 11.70 -8.76
N GLY A 366 12.02 12.11 -7.59
CA GLY A 366 13.16 11.50 -6.92
C GLY A 366 12.77 10.32 -6.03
N ALA A 367 11.49 10.17 -5.73
CA ALA A 367 11.00 9.10 -4.87
C ALA A 367 10.47 7.92 -5.70
N ARG A 368 10.71 6.71 -5.19
CA ARG A 368 10.14 5.49 -5.77
C ARG A 368 8.62 5.47 -5.65
N LEU A 369 8.09 5.99 -4.56
CA LEU A 369 6.66 6.11 -4.29
C LEU A 369 6.28 7.59 -4.18
N ASN A 370 5.28 8.02 -4.96
CA ASN A 370 4.73 9.36 -4.87
C ASN A 370 3.67 9.45 -3.76
N ALA A 371 4.08 9.90 -2.57
CA ALA A 371 3.17 10.05 -1.43
C ALA A 371 2.17 11.23 -1.59
N LEU A 372 2.44 12.15 -2.51
CA LEU A 372 1.65 13.38 -2.73
C LEU A 372 0.70 13.28 -3.94
N LEU A 373 0.60 12.11 -4.60
CA LEU A 373 -0.21 11.92 -5.81
C LEU A 373 -1.65 12.44 -5.63
N HIS A 374 -2.26 12.16 -4.50
CA HIS A 374 -3.65 12.51 -4.17
C HIS A 374 -3.77 13.67 -3.16
N VAL A 375 -2.81 14.60 -3.15
CA VAL A 375 -2.83 15.75 -2.24
C VAL A 375 -4.04 16.66 -2.46
N ALA A 376 -4.48 16.83 -3.72
CA ALA A 376 -5.67 17.61 -4.08
C ALA A 376 -6.93 17.00 -3.47
N ASP A 377 -7.04 15.68 -3.48
CA ASP A 377 -8.21 14.96 -2.96
C ASP A 377 -8.45 15.32 -1.50
N ARG A 378 -7.48 15.08 -0.63
CA ARG A 378 -7.63 15.32 0.80
C ARG A 378 -7.76 16.80 1.15
N THR A 379 -7.06 17.69 0.44
CA THR A 379 -7.14 19.14 0.72
C THR A 379 -8.46 19.76 0.28
N CYS A 380 -9.19 19.12 -0.65
CA CYS A 380 -10.52 19.56 -1.10
C CYS A 380 -11.65 19.19 -0.14
N ILE A 381 -11.45 18.29 0.84
CA ILE A 381 -12.52 17.85 1.74
C ILE A 381 -13.22 19.04 2.43
N GLY A 382 -14.52 19.20 2.17
CA GLY A 382 -15.34 20.26 2.74
C GLY A 382 -15.20 21.63 2.08
N ARG A 383 -14.36 21.78 1.05
CA ARG A 383 -14.09 23.08 0.42
C ARG A 383 -14.25 23.09 -1.09
N CYS A 384 -13.68 22.12 -1.79
CA CYS A 384 -13.65 22.05 -3.25
C CYS A 384 -13.87 20.62 -3.75
N PHE A 385 -13.84 20.43 -5.06
CA PHE A 385 -13.88 19.12 -5.69
C PHE A 385 -12.53 18.85 -6.37
N SER A 386 -11.94 17.68 -6.10
CA SER A 386 -10.77 17.19 -6.81
C SER A 386 -11.20 16.70 -8.20
N TYR A 387 -10.92 17.50 -9.23
CA TYR A 387 -11.36 17.19 -10.58
C TYR A 387 -10.61 15.99 -11.17
N GLY A 388 -9.36 15.80 -10.78
CA GLY A 388 -8.53 14.65 -11.14
C GLY A 388 -8.75 13.38 -10.30
N ASN A 389 -9.86 13.27 -9.56
CA ASN A 389 -10.16 12.07 -8.77
C ASN A 389 -10.35 10.86 -9.68
N TYR A 390 -9.47 9.86 -9.57
CA TYR A 390 -9.43 8.70 -10.44
C TYR A 390 -10.58 7.69 -10.22
N GLU A 391 -11.11 7.54 -9.00
CA GLU A 391 -12.11 6.51 -8.71
C GLU A 391 -13.34 6.57 -9.63
N PRO A 392 -14.05 7.72 -9.76
CA PRO A 392 -15.19 7.78 -10.65
C PRO A 392 -14.83 7.60 -12.13
N ALA A 393 -13.63 8.03 -12.52
CA ALA A 393 -13.17 7.98 -13.91
C ALA A 393 -12.85 6.55 -14.37
N THR A 394 -12.48 5.64 -13.45
CA THR A 394 -12.15 4.24 -13.79
C THR A 394 -13.38 3.36 -14.02
N GLY A 395 -14.51 3.66 -13.37
CA GLY A 395 -15.69 2.80 -13.33
C GLY A 395 -15.48 1.47 -12.56
N GLN A 396 -14.38 1.31 -11.83
CA GLN A 396 -14.02 0.07 -11.10
C GLN A 396 -14.36 0.14 -9.62
N PHE A 397 -14.56 1.35 -9.09
CA PHE A 397 -14.80 1.60 -7.69
C PHE A 397 -16.29 1.91 -7.46
N ARG A 398 -16.65 2.16 -6.21
CA ARG A 398 -18.06 2.33 -5.83
C ARG A 398 -18.67 3.67 -6.25
N ILE A 399 -17.88 4.69 -6.53
CA ILE A 399 -18.37 5.96 -7.10
C ILE A 399 -18.22 5.88 -8.62
N VAL A 400 -19.34 6.05 -9.34
CA VAL A 400 -19.35 5.96 -10.80
C VAL A 400 -20.06 7.16 -11.42
N ILE A 401 -19.64 7.54 -12.64
CA ILE A 401 -20.25 8.58 -13.45
C ILE A 401 -21.51 8.01 -14.10
N THR A 402 -22.67 8.62 -13.86
CA THR A 402 -23.96 8.20 -14.44
C THR A 402 -24.53 9.17 -15.48
N SER A 403 -24.08 10.42 -15.44
CA SER A 403 -24.43 11.44 -16.43
C SER A 403 -23.36 12.52 -16.46
N PRO A 404 -23.32 13.40 -17.48
CA PRO A 404 -22.38 14.52 -17.50
C PRO A 404 -22.37 15.27 -16.19
N ASN A 405 -21.19 15.47 -15.63
CA ASN A 405 -20.97 16.17 -14.37
C ASN A 405 -19.85 17.18 -14.52
N GLN A 406 -19.72 18.06 -13.54
CA GLN A 406 -18.68 19.10 -13.54
C GLN A 406 -17.66 18.91 -12.42
N VAL A 407 -17.78 17.89 -11.58
CA VAL A 407 -16.99 17.77 -10.35
C VAL A 407 -15.81 16.82 -10.49
N VAL A 408 -15.82 15.92 -11.49
CA VAL A 408 -14.74 14.98 -11.77
C VAL A 408 -14.48 14.86 -13.26
N ALA A 409 -13.25 14.50 -13.63
CA ALA A 409 -12.85 14.22 -15.01
C ALA A 409 -13.68 13.06 -15.59
N LYS A 410 -13.91 13.12 -16.90
CA LYS A 410 -14.81 12.17 -17.61
C LYS A 410 -14.26 10.74 -17.72
N ASP A 411 -12.95 10.58 -17.77
CA ASP A 411 -12.27 9.30 -17.98
C ASP A 411 -10.82 9.34 -17.46
N MET A 412 -10.18 8.17 -17.43
CA MET A 412 -8.80 8.00 -16.96
C MET A 412 -7.75 8.68 -17.82
N THR A 413 -8.00 8.93 -19.09
CA THR A 413 -7.05 9.64 -19.96
C THR A 413 -6.88 11.07 -19.47
N VAL A 414 -7.99 11.74 -19.19
CA VAL A 414 -7.98 13.11 -18.62
C VAL A 414 -7.33 13.13 -17.24
N VAL A 415 -7.61 12.14 -16.37
CA VAL A 415 -6.96 12.04 -15.06
C VAL A 415 -5.45 11.92 -15.21
N GLN A 416 -4.97 11.06 -16.08
CA GLN A 416 -3.54 10.88 -16.32
C GLN A 416 -2.87 12.14 -16.89
N GLU A 417 -3.51 12.82 -17.85
CA GLU A 417 -3.02 14.11 -18.34
C GLU A 417 -2.94 15.17 -17.25
N ILE A 418 -3.88 15.19 -16.29
CA ILE A 418 -3.87 16.06 -15.13
C ILE A 418 -2.70 15.73 -14.20
N GLU A 419 -2.50 14.47 -13.88
CA GLU A 419 -1.40 13.99 -13.03
C GLU A 419 -0.03 14.33 -13.64
N GLU A 420 0.08 14.28 -14.97
CA GLU A 420 1.27 14.67 -15.72
C GLU A 420 1.41 16.19 -15.93
N GLY A 421 0.40 17.00 -15.54
CA GLY A 421 0.37 18.46 -15.76
C GLY A 421 0.25 18.85 -17.24
N GLN A 422 -0.27 17.96 -18.08
CA GLN A 422 -0.34 18.15 -19.53
C GLN A 422 -1.76 18.41 -20.06
N HIS A 423 -2.77 18.26 -19.22
CA HIS A 423 -4.17 18.45 -19.60
C HIS A 423 -4.44 19.87 -20.08
N ILE A 424 -5.13 20.00 -21.22
CA ILE A 424 -5.61 21.27 -21.78
C ILE A 424 -7.09 21.39 -21.45
N VAL A 425 -7.46 22.45 -20.70
CA VAL A 425 -8.82 22.69 -20.25
C VAL A 425 -9.75 22.88 -21.45
N THR A 426 -10.84 22.13 -21.48
CA THR A 426 -11.88 22.25 -22.51
C THR A 426 -12.94 23.27 -22.12
N GLN A 427 -13.77 23.73 -23.07
CA GLN A 427 -14.85 24.69 -22.81
C GLN A 427 -15.85 24.20 -21.75
N SER A 428 -16.09 22.89 -21.68
CA SER A 428 -17.00 22.30 -20.66
C SER A 428 -16.40 22.22 -19.26
N GLU A 429 -15.09 22.33 -19.16
CA GLU A 429 -14.34 22.27 -17.92
C GLU A 429 -14.01 23.66 -17.35
N ASP A 430 -14.20 24.72 -18.13
CA ASP A 430 -13.88 26.09 -17.75
C ASP A 430 -14.83 26.63 -16.66
N PRO A 431 -14.34 27.26 -15.60
CA PRO A 431 -12.94 27.36 -15.19
C PRO A 431 -12.53 26.19 -14.27
N LEU A 432 -11.24 25.83 -14.31
CA LEU A 432 -10.59 25.00 -13.29
C LEU A 432 -9.60 25.84 -12.47
N TYR A 433 -9.27 25.36 -11.28
CA TYR A 433 -8.16 25.87 -10.48
C TYR A 433 -7.02 24.88 -10.45
N SER A 434 -5.79 25.32 -10.67
CA SER A 434 -4.62 24.46 -10.65
C SER A 434 -3.63 24.90 -9.57
N VAL A 435 -3.18 23.93 -8.77
CA VAL A 435 -2.03 24.12 -7.87
C VAL A 435 -0.77 23.87 -8.68
N CYS A 436 0.09 24.87 -8.74
CA CYS A 436 1.33 24.87 -9.50
C CYS A 436 2.52 25.14 -8.58
N GLY A 437 3.66 24.48 -8.86
CA GLY A 437 4.92 24.81 -8.19
C GLY A 437 5.51 26.15 -8.70
N THR A 438 6.19 26.88 -7.83
CA THR A 438 6.91 28.10 -8.21
C THR A 438 8.25 27.72 -8.82
N GLU A 439 8.54 28.24 -10.01
CA GLU A 439 9.80 27.99 -10.71
C GLU A 439 11.00 28.45 -9.87
N GLY A 440 12.00 27.57 -9.71
CA GLY A 440 13.22 27.86 -8.94
C GLY A 440 13.05 27.82 -7.41
N GLU A 441 11.84 27.61 -6.88
CA GLU A 441 11.57 27.56 -5.44
C GLU A 441 10.90 26.21 -5.07
N PRO A 442 11.67 25.15 -4.85
CA PRO A 442 11.11 23.84 -4.48
C PRO A 442 10.27 23.92 -3.21
N GLY A 443 9.06 23.35 -3.26
CA GLY A 443 8.13 23.31 -2.13
C GLY A 443 7.28 24.57 -1.95
N ARG A 444 7.39 25.57 -2.81
CA ARG A 444 6.46 26.71 -2.88
C ARG A 444 5.45 26.52 -3.98
N PHE A 445 4.20 26.86 -3.66
CA PHE A 445 3.06 26.68 -4.55
C PHE A 445 2.25 27.95 -4.68
N TYR A 446 1.52 28.06 -5.79
CA TYR A 446 0.48 29.05 -6.00
C TYR A 446 -0.73 28.39 -6.64
N ILE A 447 -1.90 29.01 -6.48
CA ILE A 447 -3.12 28.61 -7.20
C ILE A 447 -3.39 29.64 -8.28
N ARG A 448 -3.69 29.16 -9.48
CA ARG A 448 -4.22 29.98 -10.54
C ARG A 448 -5.52 29.41 -11.08
N GLN A 449 -6.40 30.30 -11.54
CA GLN A 449 -7.54 29.93 -12.35
C GLN A 449 -7.05 29.69 -13.78
N ILE A 450 -7.52 28.62 -14.40
CA ILE A 450 -7.18 28.24 -15.78
C ILE A 450 -8.46 28.14 -16.59
N HIS A 451 -8.38 28.59 -17.84
CA HIS A 451 -9.49 28.71 -18.76
C HIS A 451 -9.35 27.78 -19.95
N ALA A 452 -10.42 27.63 -20.76
CA ALA A 452 -10.42 26.81 -21.96
C ALA A 452 -9.25 27.17 -22.90
N GLY A 453 -8.53 26.15 -23.37
CA GLY A 453 -7.32 26.31 -24.19
C GLY A 453 -6.02 26.45 -23.39
N GLU A 454 -6.08 26.67 -22.06
CA GLU A 454 -4.90 26.74 -21.22
C GLU A 454 -4.54 25.34 -20.68
N ARG A 455 -3.23 25.13 -20.45
CA ARG A 455 -2.73 23.90 -19.84
C ARG A 455 -2.83 23.97 -18.31
N THR A 456 -3.14 22.85 -17.69
CA THR A 456 -3.08 22.66 -16.24
C THR A 456 -1.73 22.96 -15.71
N CYS A 457 -0.91 23.09 -15.26
CA CYS A 457 0.40 23.62 -14.97
C CYS A 457 1.42 23.38 -16.07
N ALA A 458 2.15 24.43 -16.47
CA ALA A 458 3.21 24.35 -17.47
C ALA A 458 4.42 23.52 -17.01
N PHE A 459 4.51 23.18 -15.73
CA PHE A 459 5.62 22.44 -15.15
C PHE A 459 5.12 21.34 -14.22
N SER A 460 5.21 20.11 -14.69
CA SER A 460 5.55 18.99 -13.82
C SER A 460 7.04 19.11 -13.47
N GLN A 461 7.45 20.22 -12.81
CA GLN A 461 8.73 20.13 -12.16
C GLN A 461 8.54 19.14 -11.02
N PRO A 462 9.32 18.03 -11.06
CA PRO A 462 9.41 17.17 -9.91
C PRO A 462 9.77 18.07 -8.74
N ILE A 463 8.87 18.15 -7.80
CA ILE A 463 9.24 18.66 -6.50
C ILE A 463 10.20 17.60 -5.98
N SER A 464 11.49 17.77 -6.25
CA SER A 464 12.45 17.11 -5.42
C SER A 464 12.26 17.74 -4.05
N VAL A 465 11.28 17.24 -3.31
CA VAL A 465 11.34 17.34 -1.87
C VAL A 465 12.68 16.67 -1.59
N ARG A 466 13.75 17.47 -1.44
CA ARG A 466 15.07 16.95 -1.10
C ARG A 466 14.93 16.35 0.28
N LEU A 467 14.39 15.12 0.32
CA LEU A 467 14.29 14.22 1.46
C LEU A 467 15.69 13.71 1.83
N GLY A 468 16.74 14.44 1.40
CA GLY A 468 18.10 13.96 1.49
C GLY A 468 18.81 14.38 2.77
N LEU A 469 19.74 13.53 3.16
CA LEU A 469 20.80 13.78 4.15
C LEU A 469 21.48 15.16 3.98
N GLU A 470 21.54 15.67 2.76
CA GLU A 470 22.08 16.99 2.40
C GLU A 470 21.31 18.16 3.03
N HIS A 471 20.00 18.08 3.12
CA HIS A 471 19.21 19.16 3.76
C HIS A 471 19.34 19.10 5.29
N TRP A 472 19.49 17.90 5.86
CA TRP A 472 19.75 17.74 7.29
C TRP A 472 21.16 18.22 7.68
N LEU A 473 22.15 17.93 6.86
CA LEU A 473 23.53 18.43 7.05
C LEU A 473 23.63 19.94 6.85
N SER A 474 22.91 20.52 5.91
CA SER A 474 22.88 22.00 5.70
C SER A 474 22.15 22.73 6.83
N THR A 475 21.09 22.17 7.40
CA THR A 475 20.40 22.75 8.58
C THR A 475 21.23 22.63 9.85
N LEU A 476 22.02 21.59 10.02
CA LEU A 476 22.96 21.47 11.13
C LEU A 476 24.12 22.46 11.00
N SER A 477 24.62 22.72 9.79
CA SER A 477 25.70 23.69 9.56
C SER A 477 25.26 25.15 9.75
N MET A 478 23.98 25.47 9.53
CA MET A 478 23.45 26.83 9.78
C MET A 478 23.18 27.11 11.26
N ASN A 479 22.94 26.10 12.09
CA ASN A 479 22.74 26.28 13.54
C ASN A 479 24.04 26.29 14.36
N THR A 480 25.22 26.09 13.73
CA THR A 480 26.53 26.18 14.39
C THR A 480 27.25 27.51 14.17
N VAL A 481 26.60 28.49 13.53
CA VAL A 481 27.19 29.82 13.21
C VAL A 481 26.30 30.95 13.79
N ASN A 482 25.75 30.76 15.00
CA ASN A 482 25.22 31.87 15.79
C ASN A 482 25.60 31.66 17.26
#